data_0bd7205d0f33bfce73684992a9fc087f
#
_entry.id   0bd7205d0f33bfce73684992a9fc087f
#
_cell.length_a   1.000
_cell.length_b   1.000
_cell.length_c   1.000
_cell.angle_alpha   90.00
_cell.angle_beta   90.00
_cell.angle_gamma   90.00
#
_symmetry.space_group_name_H-M   'P 1'
#
loop_
_entity.id
_entity.type
_entity.pdbx_description
1 polymer ?
#
loop_
_entity_poly.entity_id
_entity_poly.type
_entity_poly.pdbx_seq_one_letter_code
_entity_poly.pdbx_strand_id
1 'polypeptide(L)'
;MNSVIVDTNVLVYIYSGIPNVGKTCAELLGDLSAKYNLVIPKLVYGELSLIFSTSKQLNAFLNGTGIIIGEIEPEAYALAAKRWNNYNKRRVLICQNCGKKIQRLACTECSEEIKIRQHVLTDFIIGVYAFQTSERKLVTNDKGYYSTYFPELTIISADSYRNV
;
A
#
# COMPACT_ATOMS: atom_id res chain seq x y z
N MET A 1 -13.34 -13.32 11.41
CA MET A 1 -13.47 -11.87 11.54
C MET A 1 -12.94 -11.25 10.26
N ASN A 2 -13.67 -10.34 9.65
CA ASN A 2 -13.30 -9.78 8.35
C ASN A 2 -12.04 -8.91 8.47
N SER A 3 -11.07 -9.09 7.57
CA SER A 3 -9.78 -8.39 7.63
C SER A 3 -9.65 -7.37 6.51
N VAL A 4 -9.05 -6.22 6.84
CA VAL A 4 -8.68 -5.17 5.89
C VAL A 4 -7.17 -5.00 5.95
N ILE A 5 -6.53 -4.98 4.78
CA ILE A 5 -5.09 -4.83 4.70
C ILE A 5 -4.72 -3.35 4.70
N VAL A 6 -3.66 -3.01 5.43
CA VAL A 6 -3.15 -1.64 5.54
C VAL A 6 -1.78 -1.57 4.86
N ASP A 7 -1.64 -0.63 3.94
CA ASP A 7 -0.39 -0.36 3.23
C ASP A 7 0.57 0.45 4.11
N THR A 8 1.86 0.27 3.87
CA THR A 8 2.97 0.94 4.57
C THR A 8 2.81 2.46 4.59
N ASN A 9 2.41 3.07 3.47
CA ASN A 9 2.31 4.53 3.34
C ASN A 9 1.34 5.15 4.34
N VAL A 10 0.25 4.48 4.69
CA VAL A 10 -0.74 4.95 5.67
C VAL A 10 -0.11 5.06 7.06
N LEU A 11 0.64 4.05 7.47
CA LEU A 11 1.30 3.99 8.77
C LEU A 11 2.46 4.98 8.88
N VAL A 12 3.19 5.16 7.77
CA VAL A 12 4.24 6.17 7.67
C VAL A 12 3.67 7.57 7.88
N TYR A 13 2.54 7.91 7.27
CA TYR A 13 1.91 9.22 7.45
C TYR A 13 1.45 9.46 8.89
N ILE A 14 0.91 8.42 9.55
CA ILE A 14 0.52 8.52 10.96
C ILE A 14 1.76 8.75 11.84
N TYR A 15 2.78 7.92 11.71
CA TYR A 15 3.99 7.99 12.54
C TYR A 15 4.78 9.27 12.33
N SER A 16 4.95 9.71 11.08
CA SER A 16 5.67 10.94 10.74
C SER A 16 4.91 12.22 11.08
N GLY A 17 3.67 12.11 11.55
CA GLY A 17 2.86 13.26 11.95
C GLY A 17 2.61 14.26 10.83
N ILE A 18 2.55 13.79 9.57
CA ILE A 18 2.34 14.68 8.42
C ILE A 18 1.03 15.44 8.61
N PRO A 19 1.05 16.79 8.62
CA PRO A 19 -0.13 17.59 8.89
C PRO A 19 -1.30 17.22 7.99
N ASN A 20 -2.49 17.16 8.57
CA ASN A 20 -3.76 16.79 7.93
C ASN A 20 -3.85 15.31 7.48
N VAL A 21 -2.91 14.79 6.68
CA VAL A 21 -2.99 13.42 6.15
C VAL A 21 -2.79 12.38 7.25
N GLY A 22 -1.80 12.55 8.11
CA GLY A 22 -1.52 11.62 9.20
C GLY A 22 -2.70 11.52 10.19
N LYS A 23 -3.30 12.67 10.54
CA LYS A 23 -4.49 12.71 11.40
C LYS A 23 -5.68 11.98 10.75
N THR A 24 -5.96 12.27 9.47
CA THR A 24 -7.04 11.63 8.74
C THR A 24 -6.82 10.12 8.59
N CYS A 25 -5.57 9.68 8.36
CA CYS A 25 -5.24 8.25 8.34
C CYS A 25 -5.51 7.59 9.69
N ALA A 26 -5.15 8.25 10.81
CA ALA A 26 -5.39 7.72 12.14
C ALA A 26 -6.89 7.60 12.46
N GLU A 27 -7.69 8.62 12.13
CA GLU A 27 -9.15 8.61 12.28
C GLU A 27 -9.78 7.49 11.42
N LEU A 28 -9.36 7.37 10.15
CA LEU A 28 -9.82 6.30 9.26
C LEU A 28 -9.53 4.91 9.82
N LEU A 29 -8.31 4.66 10.33
CA LEU A 29 -7.97 3.37 10.93
C LEU A 29 -8.76 3.12 12.20
N GLY A 30 -9.01 4.14 13.02
CA GLY A 30 -9.86 4.06 14.20
C GLY A 30 -11.28 3.58 13.86
N ASP A 31 -11.93 4.18 12.87
CA ASP A 31 -13.27 3.81 12.42
C ASP A 31 -13.31 2.41 11.79
N LEU A 32 -12.30 2.05 11.03
CA LEU A 32 -12.21 0.71 10.44
C LEU A 32 -11.97 -0.37 11.49
N SER A 33 -11.18 -0.10 12.53
CA SER A 33 -10.89 -1.05 13.60
C SER A 33 -12.13 -1.47 14.40
N ALA A 34 -13.17 -0.63 14.43
CA ALA A 34 -14.46 -0.97 15.03
C ALA A 34 -15.22 -2.07 14.28
N LYS A 35 -14.89 -2.32 12.99
CA LYS A 35 -15.64 -3.23 12.11
C LYS A 35 -14.78 -4.36 11.54
N TYR A 36 -13.48 -4.17 11.46
CA TYR A 36 -12.53 -5.06 10.80
C TYR A 36 -11.27 -5.28 11.64
N ASN A 37 -10.63 -6.44 11.45
CA ASN A 37 -9.24 -6.59 11.84
C ASN A 37 -8.36 -5.83 10.86
N LEU A 38 -7.56 -4.89 11.35
CA LEU A 38 -6.54 -4.22 10.56
C LEU A 38 -5.30 -5.10 10.52
N VAL A 39 -4.86 -5.48 9.33
CA VAL A 39 -3.75 -6.44 9.16
C VAL A 39 -2.68 -5.87 8.27
N ILE A 40 -1.43 -6.07 8.64
CA ILE A 40 -0.26 -5.85 7.79
C ILE A 40 0.48 -7.18 7.58
N PRO A 41 1.01 -7.45 6.40
CA PRO A 41 1.93 -8.57 6.22
C PRO A 41 3.29 -8.27 6.85
N LYS A 42 4.07 -9.32 7.19
CA LYS A 42 5.42 -9.20 7.76
C LYS A 42 6.37 -8.32 6.94
N LEU A 43 6.22 -8.28 5.63
CA LEU A 43 7.04 -7.42 4.79
C LEU A 43 6.82 -5.91 5.10
N VAL A 44 5.58 -5.50 5.40
CA VAL A 44 5.27 -4.12 5.83
C VAL A 44 5.93 -3.82 7.19
N TYR A 45 5.96 -4.80 8.11
CA TYR A 45 6.73 -4.67 9.34
C TYR A 45 8.22 -4.42 9.06
N GLY A 46 8.79 -5.14 8.06
CA GLY A 46 10.16 -4.94 7.61
C GLY A 46 10.39 -3.52 7.05
N GLU A 47 9.48 -3.01 6.22
CA GLU A 47 9.54 -1.64 5.68
C GLU A 47 9.44 -0.58 6.79
N LEU A 48 8.53 -0.75 7.74
CA LEU A 48 8.40 0.14 8.90
C LEU A 48 9.65 0.13 9.78
N SER A 49 10.35 -1.00 9.89
CA SER A 49 11.60 -1.11 10.66
C SER A 49 12.72 -0.19 10.14
N LEU A 50 12.63 0.31 8.91
CA LEU A 50 13.54 1.32 8.38
C LEU A 50 13.32 2.72 8.96
N ILE A 51 12.14 2.97 9.55
CA ILE A 51 11.70 4.29 10.00
C ILE A 51 11.81 4.40 11.52
N PHE A 52 11.53 3.31 12.22
CA PHE A 52 11.58 3.26 13.69
C PHE A 52 13.00 3.00 14.18
N SER A 53 13.44 3.72 15.20
CA SER A 53 14.78 3.56 15.77
C SER A 53 14.99 2.18 16.45
N THR A 54 13.91 1.57 16.94
CA THR A 54 13.94 0.25 17.60
C THR A 54 12.69 -0.56 17.33
N SER A 55 12.82 -1.89 17.32
CA SER A 55 11.66 -2.79 17.23
C SER A 55 10.67 -2.62 18.39
N LYS A 56 11.14 -2.21 19.56
CA LYS A 56 10.27 -1.92 20.70
C LYS A 56 9.32 -0.74 20.41
N GLN A 57 9.82 0.32 19.79
CA GLN A 57 9.01 1.47 19.38
C GLN A 57 8.00 1.09 18.28
N LEU A 58 8.44 0.32 17.27
CA LEU A 58 7.54 -0.17 16.22
C LEU A 58 6.43 -1.05 16.81
N ASN A 59 6.77 -1.99 17.68
CA ASN A 59 5.78 -2.86 18.32
C ASN A 59 4.79 -2.05 19.19
N ALA A 60 5.28 -1.06 19.94
CA ALA A 60 4.40 -0.18 20.73
C ALA A 60 3.44 0.62 19.83
N PHE A 61 3.92 1.11 18.69
CA PHE A 61 3.10 1.80 17.72
C PHE A 61 2.03 0.89 17.11
N LEU A 62 2.38 -0.32 16.66
CA LEU A 62 1.43 -1.28 16.09
C LEU A 62 0.39 -1.72 17.12
N ASN A 63 0.81 -1.99 18.36
CA ASN A 63 -0.12 -2.32 19.45
C ASN A 63 -1.07 -1.16 19.76
N GLY A 64 -0.58 0.08 19.75
CA GLY A 64 -1.40 1.28 19.97
C GLY A 64 -2.43 1.53 18.86
N THR A 65 -2.17 1.05 17.64
CA THR A 65 -3.10 1.14 16.50
C THR A 65 -4.00 -0.09 16.36
N GLY A 66 -3.82 -1.13 17.17
CA GLY A 66 -4.58 -2.37 17.09
C GLY A 66 -4.28 -3.21 15.82
N ILE A 67 -3.15 -2.95 15.18
CA ILE A 67 -2.77 -3.63 13.94
C ILE A 67 -2.18 -5.01 14.23
N ILE A 68 -2.65 -6.00 13.48
CA ILE A 68 -2.22 -7.40 13.55
C ILE A 68 -1.19 -7.66 12.44
N ILE A 69 -0.11 -8.36 12.77
CA ILE A 69 0.85 -8.84 11.77
C ILE A 69 0.36 -10.20 11.27
N GLY A 70 0.09 -10.30 9.96
CA GLY A 70 -0.41 -11.50 9.31
C GLY A 70 0.66 -12.23 8.51
N GLU A 71 0.45 -13.52 8.33
CA GLU A 71 1.25 -14.38 7.47
C GLU A 71 0.72 -14.35 6.04
N ILE A 72 1.63 -14.53 5.09
CA ILE A 72 1.30 -14.63 3.66
C ILE A 72 1.65 -16.05 3.20
N GLU A 73 0.70 -16.73 2.60
CA GLU A 73 0.91 -18.07 2.04
C GLU A 73 1.82 -18.02 0.79
N PRO A 74 2.62 -19.06 0.52
CA PRO A 74 3.53 -19.10 -0.62
C PRO A 74 2.87 -18.82 -1.97
N GLU A 75 1.63 -19.21 -2.16
CA GLU A 75 0.84 -19.00 -3.38
C GLU A 75 0.60 -17.51 -3.67
N ALA A 76 0.47 -16.70 -2.62
CA ALA A 76 0.34 -15.25 -2.77
C ALA A 76 1.62 -14.63 -3.35
N TYR A 77 2.80 -15.06 -2.91
CA TYR A 77 4.06 -14.59 -3.48
C TYR A 77 4.20 -14.99 -4.95
N ALA A 78 3.81 -16.21 -5.33
CA ALA A 78 3.83 -16.66 -6.72
C ALA A 78 2.89 -15.83 -7.60
N LEU A 79 1.68 -15.54 -7.12
CA LEU A 79 0.73 -14.68 -7.83
C LEU A 79 1.22 -13.24 -7.95
N ALA A 80 1.80 -12.68 -6.88
CA ALA A 80 2.40 -11.35 -6.88
C ALA A 80 3.54 -11.23 -7.89
N ALA A 81 4.44 -12.21 -7.92
CA ALA A 81 5.54 -12.28 -8.90
C ALA A 81 5.01 -12.33 -10.34
N LYS A 82 3.95 -13.11 -10.62
CA LYS A 82 3.31 -13.17 -11.95
C LYS A 82 2.73 -11.81 -12.35
N ARG A 83 1.99 -11.14 -11.46
CA ARG A 83 1.43 -9.80 -11.71
C ARG A 83 2.53 -8.75 -11.91
N TRP A 84 3.58 -8.78 -11.08
CA TRP A 84 4.74 -7.89 -11.19
C TRP A 84 5.51 -8.08 -12.51
N ASN A 85 5.69 -9.33 -12.97
CA ASN A 85 6.29 -9.60 -14.27
C ASN A 85 5.48 -9.00 -15.42
N ASN A 86 4.14 -9.05 -15.35
CA ASN A 86 3.28 -8.43 -16.34
C ASN A 86 3.38 -6.90 -16.32
N TYR A 87 3.48 -6.29 -15.14
CA TYR A 87 3.76 -4.88 -14.97
C TYR A 87 5.09 -4.49 -15.63
N ASN A 88 6.17 -5.23 -15.34
CA ASN A 88 7.50 -4.96 -15.89
C ASN A 88 7.56 -5.03 -17.43
N LYS A 89 6.76 -5.90 -18.04
CA LYS A 89 6.68 -6.00 -19.52
C LYS A 89 6.03 -4.76 -20.13
N ARG A 90 5.10 -4.14 -19.46
CA ARG A 90 4.32 -2.99 -19.99
C ARG A 90 4.97 -1.64 -19.67
N ARG A 91 5.69 -1.52 -18.57
CA ARG A 91 6.45 -0.33 -18.10
C ARG A 91 5.79 1.02 -18.41
N VAL A 92 4.53 1.16 -18.08
CA VAL A 92 3.81 2.41 -18.23
C VAL A 92 3.91 3.19 -16.94
N LEU A 93 4.34 4.46 -17.00
CA LEU A 93 4.28 5.35 -15.85
C LEU A 93 2.82 5.73 -15.57
N ILE A 94 2.43 5.63 -14.32
CA ILE A 94 1.06 5.90 -13.88
C ILE A 94 1.08 6.95 -12.77
N CYS A 95 0.19 7.93 -12.88
CA CYS A 95 -0.02 8.88 -11.78
C CYS A 95 -0.55 8.15 -10.55
N GLN A 96 0.15 8.27 -9.42
CA GLN A 96 -0.21 7.61 -8.16
C GLN A 96 -1.58 8.04 -7.63
N ASN A 97 -2.00 9.27 -7.94
CA ASN A 97 -3.28 9.78 -7.49
C ASN A 97 -4.47 9.33 -8.37
N CYS A 98 -4.40 9.59 -9.69
CA CYS A 98 -5.55 9.39 -10.58
C CYS A 98 -5.42 8.19 -11.53
N GLY A 99 -4.28 7.48 -11.54
CA GLY A 99 -4.03 6.35 -12.43
C GLY A 99 -3.77 6.73 -13.89
N LYS A 100 -3.70 8.04 -14.25
CA LYS A 100 -3.45 8.48 -15.62
C LYS A 100 -2.09 7.99 -16.11
N LYS A 101 -2.06 7.39 -17.29
CA LYS A 101 -0.83 6.94 -17.95
C LYS A 101 -0.04 8.13 -18.49
N ILE A 102 1.27 8.14 -18.23
CA ILE A 102 2.22 9.13 -18.72
C ILE A 102 3.02 8.46 -19.84
N GLN A 103 3.09 9.10 -21.01
CA GLN A 103 3.53 8.42 -22.23
C GLN A 103 5.02 8.11 -22.27
N ARG A 104 5.93 9.00 -21.97
CA ARG A 104 7.38 8.74 -21.97
C ARG A 104 8.12 9.79 -21.15
N LEU A 105 9.16 9.36 -20.45
CA LEU A 105 10.20 10.26 -19.95
C LEU A 105 11.46 9.98 -20.75
N ALA A 106 12.04 11.01 -21.34
CA ALA A 106 13.30 10.92 -22.07
C ALA A 106 14.36 11.81 -21.42
N CYS A 107 15.62 11.40 -21.53
CA CYS A 107 16.74 12.22 -21.12
C CYS A 107 16.80 13.48 -21.99
N THR A 108 16.97 14.65 -21.39
CA THR A 108 17.02 15.93 -22.09
C THR A 108 18.28 16.08 -22.94
N GLU A 109 19.36 15.36 -22.59
CA GLU A 109 20.66 15.42 -23.26
C GLU A 109 20.78 14.44 -24.43
N CYS A 110 20.42 13.18 -24.22
CA CYS A 110 20.63 12.11 -25.22
C CYS A 110 19.34 11.56 -25.83
N SER A 111 18.16 12.03 -25.40
CA SER A 111 16.83 11.57 -25.82
C SER A 111 16.54 10.09 -25.55
N GLU A 112 17.41 9.40 -24.78
CA GLU A 112 17.18 8.02 -24.39
C GLU A 112 15.99 7.91 -23.44
N GLU A 113 15.16 6.87 -23.62
CA GLU A 113 13.99 6.63 -22.77
C GLU A 113 14.41 6.24 -21.34
N ILE A 114 13.97 7.01 -20.35
CA ILE A 114 14.22 6.74 -18.94
C ILE A 114 13.22 5.70 -18.45
N LYS A 115 13.70 4.49 -18.20
CA LYS A 115 12.91 3.37 -17.67
C LYS A 115 12.85 3.44 -16.15
N ILE A 116 11.83 4.11 -15.61
CA ILE A 116 11.60 4.21 -14.16
C ILE A 116 10.72 3.04 -13.71
N ARG A 117 11.10 2.40 -12.60
CA ARG A 117 10.23 1.51 -11.83
C ARG A 117 9.53 2.34 -10.76
N GLN A 118 8.25 2.52 -10.87
CA GLN A 118 7.45 3.21 -9.84
C GLN A 118 7.11 2.27 -8.68
N HIS A 119 6.99 0.97 -8.96
CA HIS A 119 6.56 -0.04 -8.00
C HIS A 119 7.49 -1.24 -8.01
N VAL A 120 7.68 -1.80 -6.83
CA VAL A 120 8.50 -2.98 -6.59
C VAL A 120 7.62 -4.19 -6.28
N LEU A 121 8.24 -5.37 -6.15
CA LEU A 121 7.51 -6.60 -5.88
C LEU A 121 6.69 -6.54 -4.57
N THR A 122 7.15 -5.80 -3.56
CA THR A 122 6.46 -5.65 -2.28
C THR A 122 5.07 -5.06 -2.44
N ASP A 123 4.89 -4.05 -3.28
CA ASP A 123 3.57 -3.45 -3.57
C ASP A 123 2.61 -4.49 -4.13
N PHE A 124 3.12 -5.37 -5.02
CA PHE A 124 2.31 -6.45 -5.58
C PHE A 124 1.97 -7.53 -4.55
N ILE A 125 2.86 -7.81 -3.60
CA ILE A 125 2.59 -8.75 -2.50
C ILE A 125 1.49 -8.20 -1.59
N ILE A 126 1.55 -6.92 -1.22
CA ILE A 126 0.51 -6.25 -0.43
C ILE A 126 -0.84 -6.33 -1.15
N GLY A 127 -0.86 -5.99 -2.45
CA GLY A 127 -2.08 -6.04 -3.26
C GLY A 127 -2.67 -7.44 -3.39
N VAL A 128 -1.85 -8.47 -3.59
CA VAL A 128 -2.32 -9.86 -3.65
C VAL A 128 -2.81 -10.34 -2.29
N TYR A 129 -2.13 -9.97 -1.21
CA TYR A 129 -2.58 -10.32 0.13
C TYR A 129 -3.97 -9.75 0.43
N ALA A 130 -4.21 -8.48 0.08
CA ALA A 130 -5.54 -7.88 0.17
C ALA A 130 -6.57 -8.59 -0.73
N PHE A 131 -6.18 -8.97 -1.95
CA PHE A 131 -7.04 -9.69 -2.89
C PHE A 131 -7.49 -11.06 -2.37
N GLN A 132 -6.66 -11.74 -1.57
CA GLN A 132 -6.97 -13.05 -0.99
C GLN A 132 -7.86 -12.97 0.26
N THR A 133 -8.05 -11.78 0.84
CA THR A 133 -9.02 -11.62 1.95
C THR A 133 -10.46 -11.68 1.43
N SER A 134 -11.40 -12.08 2.30
CA SER A 134 -12.84 -12.10 1.97
C SER A 134 -13.35 -10.70 1.60
N GLU A 135 -12.83 -9.67 2.24
CA GLU A 135 -13.27 -8.28 2.06
C GLU A 135 -12.69 -7.62 0.81
N ARG A 136 -11.53 -8.08 0.36
CA ARG A 136 -10.77 -7.45 -0.75
C ARG A 136 -10.61 -5.95 -0.60
N LYS A 137 -10.35 -5.51 0.64
CA LYS A 137 -10.17 -4.10 0.98
C LYS A 137 -8.72 -3.79 1.30
N LEU A 138 -8.23 -2.69 0.74
CA LEU A 138 -6.90 -2.17 0.98
C LEU A 138 -6.98 -0.71 1.39
N VAL A 139 -6.39 -0.37 2.54
CA VAL A 139 -6.21 1.01 2.97
C VAL A 139 -4.87 1.51 2.46
N THR A 140 -4.89 2.48 1.56
CA THR A 140 -3.69 3.06 0.94
C THR A 140 -3.96 4.46 0.42
N ASN A 141 -2.91 5.28 0.34
CA ASN A 141 -2.97 6.58 -0.33
C ASN A 141 -2.47 6.52 -1.79
N ASP A 142 -1.99 5.36 -2.25
CA ASP A 142 -1.62 5.12 -3.65
C ASP A 142 -2.78 4.49 -4.46
N LYS A 143 -3.92 5.17 -4.42
CA LYS A 143 -5.16 4.69 -5.04
C LYS A 143 -5.06 4.50 -6.56
N GLY A 144 -4.31 5.37 -7.23
CA GLY A 144 -4.16 5.32 -8.69
C GLY A 144 -3.43 4.08 -9.18
N TYR A 145 -2.41 3.64 -8.44
CA TYR A 145 -1.70 2.41 -8.72
C TYR A 145 -2.58 1.18 -8.46
N TYR A 146 -3.11 1.05 -7.25
CA TYR A 146 -3.86 -0.14 -6.88
C TYR A 146 -5.15 -0.29 -7.67
N SER A 147 -5.87 0.79 -7.97
CA SER A 147 -7.05 0.71 -8.85
C SER A 147 -6.71 0.30 -10.28
N THR A 148 -5.49 0.56 -10.74
CA THR A 148 -5.03 0.16 -12.09
C THR A 148 -4.60 -1.31 -12.15
N TYR A 149 -3.84 -1.78 -11.16
CA TYR A 149 -3.24 -3.13 -11.19
C TYR A 149 -4.02 -4.17 -10.39
N PHE A 150 -4.92 -3.73 -9.54
CA PHE A 150 -5.79 -4.55 -8.71
C PHE A 150 -7.24 -4.02 -8.75
N PRO A 151 -7.86 -4.01 -9.92
CA PRO A 151 -9.24 -3.47 -10.08
C PRO A 151 -10.27 -4.27 -9.26
N GLU A 152 -9.89 -5.44 -8.76
CA GLU A 152 -10.73 -6.29 -7.90
C GLU A 152 -10.78 -5.82 -6.45
N LEU A 153 -9.89 -4.89 -6.05
CA LEU A 153 -9.83 -4.38 -4.69
C LEU A 153 -10.73 -3.16 -4.49
N THR A 154 -11.35 -3.09 -3.34
CA THR A 154 -11.93 -1.85 -2.81
C THR A 154 -10.82 -1.04 -2.14
N ILE A 155 -10.44 0.08 -2.75
CA ILE A 155 -9.41 0.96 -2.22
C ILE A 155 -10.04 1.99 -1.29
N ILE A 156 -9.52 2.09 -0.07
CA ILE A 156 -9.93 3.05 0.95
C ILE A 156 -8.74 4.00 1.17
N SER A 157 -8.95 5.29 0.99
CA SER A 157 -7.89 6.30 1.16
C SER A 157 -8.34 7.43 2.09
N ALA A 158 -7.37 8.13 2.69
CA ALA A 158 -7.64 9.29 3.53
C ALA A 158 -8.42 10.39 2.79
N ASP A 159 -8.15 10.58 1.50
CA ASP A 159 -8.87 11.56 0.67
C ASP A 159 -10.34 11.20 0.47
N SER A 160 -10.65 9.90 0.27
CA SER A 160 -12.03 9.46 0.11
C SER A 160 -12.80 9.52 1.43
N TYR A 161 -12.11 9.37 2.56
CA TYR A 161 -12.71 9.42 3.89
C TYR A 161 -13.19 10.83 4.27
N ARG A 162 -12.50 11.89 3.83
CA ARG A 162 -12.89 13.28 4.09
C ARG A 162 -14.11 13.76 3.31
N ASN A 163 -14.47 13.07 2.24
CA ASN A 163 -15.54 13.45 1.33
C ASN A 163 -16.87 12.72 1.62
N VAL A 164 -16.96 12.03 2.76
CA VAL A 164 -18.15 11.39 3.31
C VAL A 164 -18.62 12.14 4.55
#